data_6c785b5a21c57a6a7f4744889a5b4ab3
#
_entry.id   6c785b5a21c57a6a7f4744889a5b4ab3
#
_cell.length_a   1.000
_cell.length_b   1.000
_cell.length_c   1.000
_cell.angle_alpha   90.00
_cell.angle_beta   90.00
_cell.angle_gamma   90.00
#
_symmetry.space_group_name_H-M   'P 1'
#
loop_
_entity.id
_entity.type
_entity.pdbx_description
1 polymer ?
#
loop_
_entity_poly.entity_id
_entity_poly.type
_entity_poly.pdbx_seq_one_letter_code
_entity_poly.pdbx_strand_id
1 'polypeptide(L)'
;MRGLGVLRDSMAGSVRDSCADTLSMPDLSPSLPRPLILASTSRYRRELLERLRLPFTAVSPEVDETPHAGEAPRDLALRLARAKAQAVAARHPEAVVIGSDQVADLHGVPLGKPLTHDRAVLQLRQMRGETVVFHTAVAVVCQGRQWAQSDVAEIRVRFRDEAGGMSDAEIEAYLQAERPYDCAGSAKSEGLGICLLEEIVNDDPTALIGLPLIRTCRLLRAAGVHLLGTQA
;
A
#
# COMPACT_ATOMS: atom_id res chain seq x y z
N MET A 1 -60.57 -21.78 59.50
CA MET A 1 -59.85 -22.72 60.41
C MET A 1 -58.36 -22.63 60.06
N ARG A 2 -57.60 -22.20 61.06
CA ARG A 2 -56.20 -22.54 61.36
C ARG A 2 -55.19 -22.35 60.20
N GLY A 3 -54.14 -21.59 60.23
CA GLY A 3 -53.39 -21.01 61.35
C GLY A 3 -51.92 -21.02 61.00
N LEU A 4 -51.26 -19.92 61.24
CA LEU A 4 -49.85 -19.73 61.64
C LEU A 4 -48.79 -20.49 60.81
N GLY A 5 -47.75 -19.88 60.34
CA GLY A 5 -46.70 -19.36 61.16
C GLY A 5 -45.63 -18.60 60.33
N VAL A 6 -45.24 -17.56 60.94
CA VAL A 6 -44.12 -16.68 60.71
C VAL A 6 -42.80 -17.42 60.92
N LEU A 7 -41.81 -17.21 60.08
CA LEU A 7 -40.42 -17.00 60.55
C LEU A 7 -39.59 -16.22 59.49
N ARG A 8 -39.17 -15.07 59.91
CA ARG A 8 -38.06 -14.29 59.35
C ARG A 8 -36.78 -15.09 59.55
N ASP A 9 -35.92 -15.12 58.55
CA ASP A 9 -34.50 -14.92 58.86
C ASP A 9 -33.77 -14.22 57.74
N SER A 10 -33.08 -13.20 58.14
CA SER A 10 -32.23 -12.30 57.43
C SER A 10 -30.89 -12.95 57.23
N MET A 11 -30.41 -13.02 55.97
CA MET A 11 -28.97 -13.08 55.69
C MET A 11 -28.64 -12.23 54.47
N ALA A 12 -28.21 -11.02 54.74
CA ALA A 12 -27.50 -10.18 53.82
C ALA A 12 -26.14 -10.84 53.49
N GLY A 13 -26.05 -11.47 52.33
CA GLY A 13 -24.79 -11.93 51.75
C GLY A 13 -24.27 -10.89 50.77
N SER A 14 -23.31 -10.11 51.24
CA SER A 14 -22.50 -9.19 50.41
C SER A 14 -21.83 -9.99 49.29
N VAL A 15 -22.36 -9.87 48.07
CA VAL A 15 -21.59 -10.25 46.86
C VAL A 15 -20.63 -9.12 46.59
N ARG A 16 -19.39 -9.33 46.97
CA ARG A 16 -18.26 -8.47 46.58
C ARG A 16 -18.14 -8.59 45.06
N ASP A 17 -18.29 -7.47 44.37
CA ASP A 17 -17.81 -7.25 43.01
C ASP A 17 -16.29 -7.51 43.00
N SER A 18 -15.92 -8.70 42.55
CA SER A 18 -14.55 -9.10 42.37
C SER A 18 -14.22 -9.02 40.89
N CYS A 19 -13.38 -8.04 40.61
CA CYS A 19 -12.41 -8.01 39.53
C CYS A 19 -12.94 -8.09 38.11
N ALA A 20 -13.08 -6.94 37.51
CA ALA A 20 -12.67 -6.78 36.14
C ALA A 20 -11.13 -6.91 36.09
N ASP A 21 -10.63 -8.13 36.05
CA ASP A 21 -9.29 -8.41 35.51
C ASP A 21 -9.34 -8.09 34.01
N THR A 22 -9.01 -6.83 33.69
CA THR A 22 -8.62 -6.45 32.33
C THR A 22 -7.37 -7.28 32.02
N LEU A 23 -7.58 -8.45 31.40
CA LEU A 23 -6.53 -9.19 30.74
C LEU A 23 -5.94 -8.25 29.70
N SER A 24 -4.86 -7.58 30.09
CA SER A 24 -4.01 -6.85 29.15
C SER A 24 -3.58 -7.84 28.08
N MET A 25 -4.18 -7.73 26.88
CA MET A 25 -3.73 -8.49 25.74
C MET A 25 -2.25 -8.20 25.56
N PRO A 26 -1.40 -9.23 25.43
CA PRO A 26 0.02 -9.00 25.18
C PRO A 26 0.14 -8.18 23.91
N ASP A 27 1.01 -7.17 23.93
CA ASP A 27 1.38 -6.40 22.76
C ASP A 27 1.98 -7.36 21.72
N LEU A 28 1.19 -7.72 20.71
CA LEU A 28 1.58 -8.61 19.62
C LEU A 28 2.43 -7.88 18.57
N SER A 29 2.86 -6.66 18.84
CA SER A 29 3.77 -5.95 17.95
C SER A 29 5.07 -6.74 17.78
N PRO A 30 5.39 -7.23 16.59
CA PRO A 30 6.60 -8.01 16.37
C PRO A 30 7.82 -7.12 16.60
N SER A 31 8.68 -7.50 17.52
CA SER A 31 9.97 -6.84 17.70
C SER A 31 10.85 -7.14 16.48
N LEU A 32 11.28 -6.10 15.76
CA LEU A 32 12.21 -6.25 14.65
C LEU A 32 13.65 -6.25 15.22
N PRO A 33 14.45 -7.26 14.94
CA PRO A 33 15.87 -7.24 15.32
C PRO A 33 16.65 -6.15 14.57
N ARG A 34 16.07 -5.57 13.51
CA ARG A 34 16.62 -4.50 12.68
C ARG A 34 15.57 -3.44 12.36
N PRO A 35 15.96 -2.17 12.30
CA PRO A 35 15.05 -1.11 11.86
C PRO A 35 14.46 -1.42 10.48
N LEU A 36 13.15 -1.22 10.30
CA LEU A 36 12.49 -1.28 9.02
C LEU A 36 12.30 0.14 8.49
N ILE A 37 12.70 0.38 7.24
CA ILE A 37 12.60 1.69 6.61
C ILE A 37 11.85 1.57 5.29
N LEU A 38 10.88 2.48 5.08
CA LEU A 38 10.24 2.69 3.80
C LEU A 38 10.93 3.86 3.07
N ALA A 39 11.64 3.57 1.99
CA ALA A 39 12.29 4.56 1.13
C ALA A 39 11.26 5.24 0.20
N SER A 40 10.38 6.05 0.77
CA SER A 40 9.30 6.71 0.03
C SER A 40 8.71 7.88 0.82
N THR A 41 8.29 8.93 0.10
CA THR A 41 7.48 10.05 0.62
C THR A 41 5.99 9.86 0.33
N SER A 42 5.59 8.81 -0.39
CA SER A 42 4.20 8.53 -0.75
C SER A 42 3.38 8.17 0.48
N ARG A 43 2.30 8.93 0.72
CA ARG A 43 1.30 8.63 1.75
C ARG A 43 0.61 7.28 1.51
N TYR A 44 0.31 6.95 0.27
CA TYR A 44 -0.35 5.70 -0.11
C TYR A 44 0.49 4.47 0.26
N ARG A 45 1.79 4.50 -0.06
CA ARG A 45 2.71 3.41 0.32
C ARG A 45 2.87 3.28 1.82
N ARG A 46 2.88 4.41 2.54
CA ARG A 46 2.90 4.42 4.01
C ARG A 46 1.65 3.75 4.58
N GLU A 47 0.46 4.20 4.19
CA GLU A 47 -0.83 3.65 4.64
C GLU A 47 -0.96 2.14 4.33
N LEU A 48 -0.43 1.69 3.19
CA LEU A 48 -0.40 0.27 2.86
C LEU A 48 0.55 -0.51 3.78
N LEU A 49 1.76 0.00 4.03
CA LEU A 49 2.72 -0.69 4.89
C LEU A 49 2.26 -0.74 6.36
N GLU A 50 1.55 0.28 6.84
CA GLU A 50 0.93 0.31 8.18
C GLU A 50 -0.06 -0.85 8.40
N ARG A 51 -0.67 -1.39 7.34
CA ARG A 51 -1.55 -2.58 7.43
C ARG A 51 -0.82 -3.82 7.95
N LEU A 52 0.50 -3.89 7.78
CA LEU A 52 1.31 -4.99 8.31
C LEU A 52 1.58 -4.85 9.82
N ARG A 53 1.24 -3.71 10.42
CA ARG A 53 1.44 -3.42 11.87
C ARG A 53 2.88 -3.60 12.34
N LEU A 54 3.84 -3.43 11.43
CA LEU A 54 5.26 -3.43 11.74
C LEU A 54 5.71 -2.00 12.07
N PRO A 55 6.53 -1.78 13.10
CA PRO A 55 7.14 -0.47 13.32
C PRO A 55 8.12 -0.17 12.17
N PHE A 56 7.97 0.98 11.53
CA PHE A 56 8.87 1.45 10.47
C PHE A 56 9.00 2.97 10.47
N THR A 57 10.06 3.46 9.83
CA THR A 57 10.24 4.86 9.51
C THR A 57 10.18 5.09 8.01
N ALA A 58 9.70 6.26 7.57
CA ALA A 58 9.72 6.64 6.16
C ALA A 58 10.82 7.67 5.92
N VAL A 59 11.64 7.44 4.90
CA VAL A 59 12.79 8.27 4.54
C VAL A 59 12.73 8.60 3.06
N SER A 60 12.99 9.88 2.70
CA SER A 60 13.08 10.29 1.29
C SER A 60 14.27 9.62 0.60
N PRO A 61 14.08 8.97 -0.55
CA PRO A 61 15.16 8.28 -1.26
C PRO A 61 16.08 9.23 -2.05
N GLU A 62 15.58 10.41 -2.47
CA GLU A 62 16.35 11.43 -3.24
C GLU A 62 17.09 10.84 -4.45
N VAL A 63 16.36 10.17 -5.34
CA VAL A 63 16.89 9.56 -6.56
C VAL A 63 16.36 10.26 -7.81
N ASP A 64 17.13 10.21 -8.90
CA ASP A 64 16.67 10.65 -10.21
C ASP A 64 15.67 9.61 -10.77
N GLU A 65 14.46 10.06 -11.02
CA GLU A 65 13.36 9.23 -11.54
C GLU A 65 13.20 9.35 -13.07
N THR A 66 14.10 10.03 -13.77
CA THR A 66 14.04 10.23 -15.21
C THR A 66 14.15 8.89 -15.95
N PRO A 67 13.20 8.55 -16.85
CA PRO A 67 13.31 7.37 -17.69
C PRO A 67 14.55 7.43 -18.62
N HIS A 68 15.21 6.31 -18.81
CA HIS A 68 16.28 6.20 -19.79
C HIS A 68 15.70 6.06 -21.20
N ALA A 69 16.44 6.47 -22.21
CA ALA A 69 16.01 6.32 -23.60
C ALA A 69 15.75 4.85 -23.95
N GLY A 70 14.52 4.55 -24.40
CA GLY A 70 14.10 3.18 -24.75
C GLY A 70 13.86 2.24 -23.58
N GLU A 71 13.83 2.74 -22.34
CA GLU A 71 13.56 1.92 -21.17
C GLU A 71 12.10 1.49 -21.13
N ALA A 72 11.85 0.18 -21.05
CA ALA A 72 10.50 -0.35 -20.92
C ALA A 72 9.87 0.05 -19.57
N PRO A 73 8.54 0.36 -19.51
CA PRO A 73 7.87 0.78 -18.28
C PRO A 73 8.07 -0.17 -17.09
N ARG A 74 8.09 -1.47 -17.33
CA ARG A 74 8.36 -2.50 -16.32
C ARG A 74 9.77 -2.38 -15.74
N ASP A 75 10.77 -2.17 -16.61
CA ASP A 75 12.17 -2.07 -16.20
C ASP A 75 12.44 -0.75 -15.49
N LEU A 76 11.79 0.34 -15.91
CA LEU A 76 11.79 1.62 -15.22
C LEU A 76 11.27 1.47 -13.78
N ALA A 77 10.10 0.86 -13.58
CA ALA A 77 9.53 0.64 -12.26
C ALA A 77 10.50 -0.15 -11.36
N LEU A 78 11.09 -1.23 -11.91
CA LEU A 78 12.02 -2.09 -11.17
C LEU A 78 13.33 -1.38 -10.83
N ARG A 79 13.89 -0.64 -11.76
CA ARG A 79 15.11 0.17 -11.56
C ARG A 79 14.88 1.22 -10.48
N LEU A 80 13.77 1.95 -10.54
CA LEU A 80 13.45 2.99 -9.56
C LEU A 80 13.18 2.41 -8.16
N ALA A 81 12.48 1.29 -8.06
CA ALA A 81 12.29 0.62 -6.77
C ALA A 81 13.61 0.21 -6.12
N ARG A 82 14.54 -0.36 -6.91
CA ARG A 82 15.89 -0.73 -6.46
C ARG A 82 16.71 0.49 -6.07
N ALA A 83 16.76 1.52 -6.92
CA ALA A 83 17.50 2.74 -6.66
C ALA A 83 17.04 3.42 -5.36
N LYS A 84 15.71 3.51 -5.14
CA LYS A 84 15.14 4.07 -3.90
C LYS A 84 15.57 3.27 -2.67
N ALA A 85 15.48 1.94 -2.72
CA ALA A 85 15.90 1.10 -1.61
C ALA A 85 17.41 1.23 -1.33
N GLN A 86 18.24 1.19 -2.36
CA GLN A 86 19.70 1.27 -2.25
C GLN A 86 20.19 2.62 -1.71
N ALA A 87 19.61 3.74 -2.20
CA ALA A 87 19.97 5.08 -1.75
C ALA A 87 19.75 5.30 -0.24
N VAL A 88 18.66 4.72 0.29
CA VAL A 88 18.38 4.79 1.73
C VAL A 88 19.20 3.75 2.50
N ALA A 89 19.35 2.52 1.99
CA ALA A 89 20.15 1.47 2.63
C ALA A 89 21.64 1.87 2.78
N ALA A 90 22.18 2.63 1.84
CA ALA A 90 23.56 3.16 1.96
C ALA A 90 23.74 4.09 3.17
N ARG A 91 22.68 4.79 3.57
CA ARG A 91 22.67 5.68 4.76
C ARG A 91 22.30 4.96 6.06
N HIS A 92 21.69 3.75 5.94
CA HIS A 92 21.18 2.93 7.05
C HIS A 92 21.57 1.46 6.86
N PRO A 93 22.86 1.12 6.91
CA PRO A 93 23.35 -0.22 6.56
C PRO A 93 22.82 -1.34 7.47
N GLU A 94 22.42 -1.03 8.69
CA GLU A 94 21.84 -1.97 9.66
C GLU A 94 20.35 -2.28 9.38
N ALA A 95 19.67 -1.45 8.59
CA ALA A 95 18.24 -1.54 8.39
C ALA A 95 17.84 -2.53 7.28
N VAL A 96 16.57 -2.96 7.34
CA VAL A 96 15.86 -3.56 6.21
C VAL A 96 15.11 -2.44 5.50
N VAL A 97 15.45 -2.17 4.25
CA VAL A 97 14.90 -1.03 3.50
C VAL A 97 14.01 -1.50 2.37
N ILE A 98 12.78 -0.98 2.34
CA ILE A 98 11.80 -1.21 1.27
C ILE A 98 11.81 -0.01 0.34
N GLY A 99 12.06 -0.23 -0.95
CA GLY A 99 11.83 0.74 -2.03
C GLY A 99 10.70 0.25 -2.92
N SER A 100 9.92 1.15 -3.45
CA SER A 100 8.85 0.82 -4.39
C SER A 100 8.65 1.92 -5.41
N ASP A 101 8.28 1.52 -6.62
CA ASP A 101 7.86 2.43 -7.69
C ASP A 101 6.71 1.87 -8.50
N GLN A 102 5.93 2.75 -9.13
CA GLN A 102 4.81 2.37 -9.98
C GLN A 102 4.84 3.19 -11.26
N VAL A 103 4.74 2.49 -12.38
CA VAL A 103 4.66 3.08 -13.71
C VAL A 103 3.41 2.57 -14.41
N ALA A 104 2.57 3.49 -14.88
CA ALA A 104 1.45 3.18 -15.76
C ALA A 104 1.97 3.09 -17.20
N ASP A 105 1.61 2.03 -17.89
CA ASP A 105 2.04 1.69 -19.25
C ASP A 105 0.84 1.69 -20.18
N LEU A 106 0.82 2.59 -21.15
CA LEU A 106 -0.13 2.58 -22.25
C LEU A 106 0.62 2.27 -23.54
N HIS A 107 0.43 1.05 -24.06
CA HIS A 107 1.06 0.59 -25.31
C HIS A 107 2.60 0.70 -25.33
N GLY A 108 3.27 0.42 -24.21
CA GLY A 108 4.73 0.52 -24.07
C GLY A 108 5.23 1.93 -23.75
N VAL A 109 4.32 2.90 -23.58
CA VAL A 109 4.66 4.28 -23.23
C VAL A 109 4.37 4.54 -21.75
N PRO A 110 5.38 4.94 -20.96
CA PRO A 110 5.17 5.23 -19.54
C PRO A 110 4.35 6.50 -19.36
N LEU A 111 3.25 6.41 -18.61
CA LEU A 111 2.45 7.54 -18.16
C LEU A 111 2.90 7.95 -16.77
N GLY A 112 3.48 9.13 -16.65
CA GLY A 112 3.87 9.71 -15.38
C GLY A 112 2.68 10.32 -14.61
N LYS A 113 3.00 10.99 -13.50
CA LYS A 113 2.04 11.83 -12.77
C LYS A 113 1.66 13.03 -13.63
N PRO A 114 0.38 13.37 -13.76
CA PRO A 114 -0.05 14.50 -14.60
C PRO A 114 0.37 15.86 -14.04
N LEU A 115 0.43 16.00 -12.73
CA LEU A 115 0.77 17.20 -11.96
C LEU A 115 -0.20 18.37 -12.14
N THR A 116 -0.89 18.46 -13.25
CA THR A 116 -1.88 19.52 -13.56
C THR A 116 -3.19 18.91 -14.02
N HIS A 117 -4.28 19.69 -13.90
CA HIS A 117 -5.62 19.32 -14.35
C HIS A 117 -5.63 18.99 -15.85
N ASP A 118 -5.12 19.88 -16.70
CA ASP A 118 -5.16 19.72 -18.15
C ASP A 118 -4.44 18.45 -18.61
N ARG A 119 -3.30 18.15 -17.99
CA ARG A 119 -2.56 16.91 -18.29
C ARG A 119 -3.32 15.68 -17.83
N ALA A 120 -4.02 15.75 -16.69
CA ALA A 120 -4.86 14.66 -16.21
C ALA A 120 -6.03 14.39 -17.17
N VAL A 121 -6.70 15.44 -17.68
CA VAL A 121 -7.74 15.33 -18.73
C VAL A 121 -7.19 14.62 -19.96
N LEU A 122 -6.02 15.04 -20.45
CA LEU A 122 -5.40 14.44 -21.62
C LEU A 122 -5.05 12.96 -21.40
N GLN A 123 -4.48 12.61 -20.24
CA GLN A 123 -4.16 11.22 -19.91
C GLN A 123 -5.43 10.36 -19.84
N LEU A 124 -6.48 10.81 -19.13
CA LEU A 124 -7.73 10.06 -19.02
C LEU A 124 -8.40 9.86 -20.38
N ARG A 125 -8.38 10.87 -21.26
CA ARG A 125 -8.87 10.73 -22.63
C ARG A 125 -8.06 9.69 -23.45
N GLN A 126 -6.75 9.63 -23.27
CA GLN A 126 -5.89 8.62 -23.94
C GLN A 126 -6.17 7.21 -23.43
N MET A 127 -6.54 7.07 -22.16
CA MET A 127 -6.83 5.76 -21.55
C MET A 127 -8.29 5.30 -21.76
N ARG A 128 -9.15 6.14 -22.26
CA ARG A 128 -10.57 5.84 -22.53
C ARG A 128 -10.72 4.63 -23.44
N GLY A 129 -11.39 3.57 -22.96
CA GLY A 129 -11.61 2.32 -23.70
C GLY A 129 -10.37 1.42 -23.80
N GLU A 130 -9.25 1.85 -23.27
CA GLU A 130 -7.97 1.15 -23.37
C GLU A 130 -7.68 0.27 -22.14
N THR A 131 -6.75 -0.66 -22.32
CA THR A 131 -6.16 -1.41 -21.22
C THR A 131 -4.79 -0.84 -20.88
N VAL A 132 -4.67 -0.30 -19.68
CA VAL A 132 -3.42 0.22 -19.13
C VAL A 132 -2.80 -0.84 -18.22
N VAL A 133 -1.50 -1.08 -18.37
CA VAL A 133 -0.76 -1.99 -17.49
C VAL A 133 0.00 -1.18 -16.45
N PHE A 134 -0.29 -1.42 -15.18
CA PHE A 134 0.46 -0.82 -14.08
C PHE A 134 1.53 -1.79 -13.61
N HIS A 135 2.80 -1.38 -13.69
CA HIS A 135 3.94 -2.11 -13.17
C HIS A 135 4.30 -1.55 -11.81
N THR A 136 3.98 -2.29 -10.75
CA THR A 136 4.30 -1.87 -9.36
C THR A 136 5.43 -2.73 -8.82
N ALA A 137 6.62 -2.15 -8.77
CA ALA A 137 7.82 -2.81 -8.30
C ALA A 137 8.03 -2.59 -6.81
N VAL A 138 8.61 -3.59 -6.17
CA VAL A 138 9.12 -3.53 -4.80
C VAL A 138 10.51 -4.11 -4.73
N ALA A 139 11.41 -3.46 -3.99
CA ALA A 139 12.74 -3.95 -3.68
C ALA A 139 12.95 -3.92 -2.16
N VAL A 140 13.60 -4.95 -1.63
CA VAL A 140 14.03 -5.00 -0.23
C VAL A 140 15.54 -5.18 -0.20
N VAL A 141 16.23 -4.31 0.55
CA VAL A 141 17.69 -4.27 0.65
C VAL A 141 18.12 -4.34 2.11
N CYS A 142 19.11 -5.17 2.40
CA CYS A 142 19.82 -5.26 3.68
C CYS A 142 21.31 -5.06 3.42
N GLN A 143 21.79 -3.82 3.42
CA GLN A 143 23.14 -3.47 3.01
C GLN A 143 24.21 -4.22 3.83
N GLY A 144 24.08 -4.25 5.15
CA GLY A 144 25.01 -4.93 6.05
C GLY A 144 25.04 -6.47 5.91
N ARG A 145 24.10 -7.05 5.15
CA ARG A 145 24.09 -8.48 4.78
C ARG A 145 24.46 -8.73 3.33
N GLN A 146 24.70 -7.69 2.55
CA GLN A 146 24.91 -7.77 1.10
C GLN A 146 23.75 -8.52 0.41
N TRP A 147 22.51 -8.31 0.90
CA TRP A 147 21.32 -8.98 0.42
C TRP A 147 20.35 -7.97 -0.20
N ALA A 148 19.86 -8.28 -1.38
CA ALA A 148 18.84 -7.50 -2.06
C ALA A 148 18.00 -8.40 -2.93
N GLN A 149 16.68 -8.23 -2.87
CA GLN A 149 15.74 -8.86 -3.79
C GLN A 149 14.68 -7.88 -4.23
N SER A 150 14.10 -8.11 -5.38
CA SER A 150 13.04 -7.26 -5.93
C SER A 150 12.08 -8.07 -6.79
N ASP A 151 10.86 -7.55 -6.92
CA ASP A 151 9.80 -8.15 -7.71
C ASP A 151 8.88 -7.09 -8.28
N VAL A 152 8.08 -7.43 -9.29
CA VAL A 152 7.13 -6.54 -9.97
C VAL A 152 5.77 -7.21 -10.01
N ALA A 153 4.74 -6.53 -9.52
CA ALA A 153 3.35 -6.85 -9.78
C ALA A 153 2.91 -6.17 -11.09
N GLU A 154 2.20 -6.92 -11.91
CA GLU A 154 1.60 -6.44 -13.14
C GLU A 154 0.09 -6.41 -12.97
N ILE A 155 -0.52 -5.24 -13.14
CA ILE A 155 -1.94 -5.01 -12.96
C ILE A 155 -2.50 -4.50 -14.28
N ARG A 156 -3.43 -5.24 -14.88
CA ARG A 156 -4.14 -4.81 -16.07
C ARG A 156 -5.44 -4.15 -15.69
N VAL A 157 -5.60 -2.90 -16.09
CA VAL A 157 -6.77 -2.08 -15.80
C VAL A 157 -7.42 -1.68 -17.10
N ARG A 158 -8.63 -2.18 -17.35
CA ARG A 158 -9.44 -1.75 -18.47
C ARG A 158 -10.28 -0.54 -18.07
N PHE A 159 -10.09 0.54 -18.79
CA PHE A 159 -10.88 1.75 -18.63
C PHE A 159 -12.17 1.67 -19.44
N ARG A 160 -13.24 2.27 -18.93
CA ARG A 160 -14.50 2.39 -19.64
C ARG A 160 -14.30 3.23 -20.90
N ASP A 161 -15.13 2.97 -21.91
CA ASP A 161 -15.25 3.85 -23.07
C ASP A 161 -16.21 5.05 -22.77
N GLU A 162 -16.43 5.90 -23.77
CA GLU A 162 -17.29 7.07 -23.64
C GLU A 162 -18.73 6.69 -23.35
N ALA A 163 -19.24 5.66 -24.01
CA ALA A 163 -20.62 5.18 -23.83
C ALA A 163 -20.80 4.44 -22.51
N GLY A 164 -19.74 3.80 -22.01
CA GLY A 164 -19.72 3.03 -20.77
C GLY A 164 -19.52 3.83 -19.49
N GLY A 165 -19.42 5.16 -19.57
CA GLY A 165 -19.29 6.01 -18.39
C GLY A 165 -17.90 6.64 -18.22
N MET A 166 -17.26 7.03 -19.33
CA MET A 166 -16.05 7.85 -19.29
C MET A 166 -16.09 8.98 -20.33
N SER A 167 -17.24 9.69 -20.34
CA SER A 167 -17.43 10.91 -21.14
C SER A 167 -16.52 12.04 -20.62
N ASP A 168 -16.34 13.08 -21.44
CA ASP A 168 -15.57 14.26 -21.02
C ASP A 168 -16.15 14.92 -19.76
N ALA A 169 -17.49 14.92 -19.62
CA ALA A 169 -18.15 15.46 -18.43
C ALA A 169 -17.85 14.63 -17.17
N GLU A 170 -17.79 13.32 -17.29
CA GLU A 170 -17.45 12.42 -16.17
C GLU A 170 -15.98 12.51 -15.80
N ILE A 171 -15.07 12.63 -16.78
CA ILE A 171 -13.65 12.89 -16.55
C ILE A 171 -13.49 14.20 -15.74
N GLU A 172 -14.16 15.25 -16.17
CA GLU A 172 -14.11 16.56 -15.49
C GLU A 172 -14.67 16.48 -14.06
N ALA A 173 -15.84 15.85 -13.88
CA ALA A 173 -16.44 15.66 -12.56
C ALA A 173 -15.52 14.86 -11.60
N TYR A 174 -14.91 13.79 -12.11
CA TYR A 174 -13.95 13.00 -11.37
C TYR A 174 -12.73 13.83 -10.94
N LEU A 175 -12.11 14.55 -11.87
CA LEU A 175 -10.91 15.34 -11.59
C LEU A 175 -11.16 16.49 -10.61
N GLN A 176 -12.33 17.10 -10.65
CA GLN A 176 -12.72 18.13 -9.69
C GLN A 176 -12.91 17.57 -8.28
N ALA A 177 -13.52 16.39 -8.16
CA ALA A 177 -13.79 15.74 -6.88
C ALA A 177 -12.54 15.11 -6.25
N GLU A 178 -11.74 14.36 -7.01
CA GLU A 178 -10.65 13.52 -6.48
C GLU A 178 -9.27 14.20 -6.54
N ARG A 179 -9.03 15.06 -7.54
CA ARG A 179 -7.74 15.76 -7.78
C ARG A 179 -6.52 14.85 -7.75
N PRO A 180 -6.47 13.78 -8.55
CA PRO A 180 -5.46 12.73 -8.48
C PRO A 180 -4.16 13.10 -9.21
N TYR A 181 -3.68 14.33 -9.07
CA TYR A 181 -2.57 14.86 -9.85
C TYR A 181 -1.20 14.29 -9.45
N ASP A 182 -1.14 13.64 -8.29
CA ASP A 182 0.03 12.92 -7.75
C ASP A 182 0.02 11.41 -8.04
N CYS A 183 -0.99 10.91 -8.78
CA CYS A 183 -1.14 9.50 -9.15
C CYS A 183 -0.68 9.24 -10.58
N ALA A 184 0.09 8.18 -10.82
CA ALA A 184 0.43 7.73 -12.16
C ALA A 184 -0.84 7.32 -12.93
N GLY A 185 -0.96 7.78 -14.19
CA GLY A 185 -2.15 7.53 -15.00
C GLY A 185 -3.40 8.26 -14.53
N SER A 186 -3.29 9.28 -13.68
CA SER A 186 -4.43 10.12 -13.23
C SER A 186 -5.61 9.35 -12.61
N ALA A 187 -5.43 8.07 -12.26
CA ALA A 187 -6.48 7.21 -11.71
C ALA A 187 -6.18 6.83 -10.27
N LYS A 188 -7.18 6.99 -9.40
CA LYS A 188 -7.11 6.62 -7.99
C LYS A 188 -8.18 5.57 -7.70
N SER A 189 -7.79 4.31 -7.84
CA SER A 189 -8.71 3.16 -7.78
C SER A 189 -9.32 2.93 -6.39
N GLU A 190 -8.66 3.39 -5.33
CA GLU A 190 -9.16 3.36 -3.95
C GLU A 190 -10.13 4.50 -3.63
N GLY A 191 -10.37 5.40 -4.58
CA GLY A 191 -11.33 6.50 -4.51
C GLY A 191 -12.30 6.47 -5.69
N LEU A 192 -12.76 7.65 -6.12
CA LEU A 192 -13.73 7.77 -7.21
C LEU A 192 -13.20 7.27 -8.57
N GLY A 193 -11.89 7.13 -8.74
CA GLY A 193 -11.30 6.56 -9.96
C GLY A 193 -11.81 5.18 -10.31
N ILE A 194 -12.32 4.41 -9.34
CA ILE A 194 -12.94 3.11 -9.58
C ILE A 194 -14.15 3.20 -10.54
N CYS A 195 -14.84 4.35 -10.57
CA CYS A 195 -15.99 4.56 -11.47
C CYS A 195 -15.57 4.63 -12.95
N LEU A 196 -14.32 4.95 -13.24
CA LEU A 196 -13.78 5.02 -14.60
C LEU A 196 -13.32 3.66 -15.13
N LEU A 197 -13.30 2.62 -14.28
CA LEU A 197 -12.74 1.32 -14.59
C LEU A 197 -13.84 0.32 -14.93
N GLU A 198 -13.57 -0.53 -15.92
CA GLU A 198 -14.42 -1.66 -16.30
C GLU A 198 -13.94 -2.96 -15.64
N GLU A 199 -12.62 -3.17 -15.61
CA GLU A 199 -12.02 -4.41 -15.09
C GLU A 199 -10.64 -4.13 -14.48
N ILE A 200 -10.30 -4.86 -13.42
CA ILE A 200 -8.97 -4.92 -12.84
C ILE A 200 -8.56 -6.39 -12.73
N VAL A 201 -7.46 -6.77 -13.40
CA VAL A 201 -6.86 -8.10 -13.29
C VAL A 201 -5.51 -7.97 -12.60
N ASN A 202 -5.38 -8.56 -11.42
CA ASN A 202 -4.11 -8.60 -10.67
C ASN A 202 -4.05 -9.81 -9.73
N ASP A 203 -2.84 -10.12 -9.24
CA ASP A 203 -2.54 -11.17 -8.26
C ASP A 203 -2.03 -10.61 -6.91
N ASP A 204 -1.98 -9.26 -6.78
CA ASP A 204 -1.62 -8.56 -5.54
C ASP A 204 -2.56 -7.36 -5.35
N PRO A 205 -3.64 -7.49 -4.55
CA PRO A 205 -4.74 -6.51 -4.47
C PRO A 205 -4.33 -5.09 -4.13
N THR A 206 -3.18 -4.91 -3.48
CA THR A 206 -2.69 -3.60 -3.07
C THR A 206 -1.73 -2.97 -4.07
N ALA A 207 -1.33 -3.71 -5.08
CA ALA A 207 -0.33 -3.26 -6.04
C ALA A 207 -0.77 -2.02 -6.82
N LEU A 208 -2.04 -1.96 -7.24
CA LEU A 208 -2.57 -0.80 -7.98
C LEU A 208 -2.54 0.50 -7.16
N ILE A 209 -2.66 0.41 -5.84
CA ILE A 209 -2.56 1.57 -4.93
C ILE A 209 -1.11 2.07 -4.80
N GLY A 210 -0.10 1.20 -5.02
CA GLY A 210 1.29 1.61 -5.13
C GLY A 210 2.32 0.82 -4.31
N LEU A 211 1.90 -0.22 -3.56
CA LEU A 211 2.79 -1.15 -2.87
C LEU A 211 2.21 -2.57 -2.90
N PRO A 212 2.86 -3.54 -3.57
CA PRO A 212 2.37 -4.91 -3.69
C PRO A 212 2.65 -5.68 -2.39
N LEU A 213 1.67 -5.71 -1.46
CA LEU A 213 1.89 -6.24 -0.11
C LEU A 213 2.14 -7.75 -0.06
N ILE A 214 1.56 -8.55 -0.96
CA ILE A 214 1.85 -9.99 -1.02
C ILE A 214 3.33 -10.19 -1.35
N ARG A 215 3.85 -9.50 -2.36
CA ARG A 215 5.26 -9.53 -2.74
C ARG A 215 6.16 -8.93 -1.65
N THR A 216 5.75 -7.80 -1.07
CA THR A 216 6.45 -7.15 0.04
C THR A 216 6.61 -8.12 1.22
N CYS A 217 5.55 -8.79 1.64
CA CYS A 217 5.60 -9.79 2.71
C CYS A 217 6.54 -10.95 2.38
N ARG A 218 6.54 -11.43 1.13
CA ARG A 218 7.45 -12.49 0.70
C ARG A 218 8.92 -12.05 0.81
N LEU A 219 9.24 -10.85 0.33
CA LEU A 219 10.61 -10.31 0.37
C LEU A 219 11.05 -10.01 1.80
N LEU A 220 10.17 -9.48 2.65
CA LEU A 220 10.47 -9.25 4.07
C LEU A 220 10.78 -10.56 4.80
N ARG A 221 10.02 -11.64 4.57
CA ARG A 221 10.33 -12.97 5.12
C ARG A 221 11.69 -13.49 4.64
N ALA A 222 12.00 -13.33 3.35
CA ALA A 222 13.31 -13.72 2.79
C ALA A 222 14.45 -12.88 3.39
N ALA A 223 14.20 -11.64 3.79
CA ALA A 223 15.14 -10.79 4.52
C ALA A 223 15.26 -11.15 6.02
N GLY A 224 14.47 -12.10 6.52
CA GLY A 224 14.46 -12.54 7.92
C GLY A 224 13.57 -11.70 8.83
N VAL A 225 12.59 -10.95 8.26
CA VAL A 225 11.59 -10.21 9.05
C VAL A 225 10.41 -11.13 9.36
N HIS A 226 10.08 -11.28 10.64
CA HIS A 226 8.89 -12.01 11.09
C HIS A 226 7.67 -11.10 11.00
N LEU A 227 6.64 -11.53 10.26
CA LEU A 227 5.44 -10.72 10.00
C LEU A 227 4.30 -11.04 10.97
N LEU A 228 4.23 -12.26 11.47
CA LEU A 228 3.17 -12.76 12.34
C LEU A 228 3.77 -13.56 13.48
N GLY A 229 3.25 -13.37 14.69
CA GLY A 229 3.72 -14.08 15.89
C GLY A 229 4.83 -13.33 16.64
N THR A 230 4.96 -13.61 17.92
CA THR A 230 6.08 -13.18 18.76
C THR A 230 7.32 -13.97 18.38
N GLN A 231 8.46 -13.30 18.29
CA GLN A 231 9.75 -14.02 18.32
C GLN A 231 9.88 -14.70 19.68
N ALA A 232 10.09 -16.01 19.65
CA ALA A 232 10.47 -16.77 20.84
C ALA A 232 11.88 -16.41 21.26
#